data_83739de0d50233dcc45e13473a308490
#
_entry.id   83739de0d50233dcc45e13473a308490
#
_cell.length_a   1.000
_cell.length_b   1.000
_cell.length_c   1.000
_cell.angle_alpha   90.00
_cell.angle_beta   90.00
_cell.angle_gamma   90.00
#
_symmetry.space_group_name_H-M   'P 1'
#
loop_
_entity.id
_entity.type
_entity.pdbx_description
1 polymer ?
#
loop_
_entity_poly.entity_id
_entity_poly.type
_entity_poly.pdbx_seq_one_letter_code
_entity_poly.pdbx_strand_id
1 'polypeptide(L)'
;MQSIEILDEPTYTFASSDNLRRYSFELDLSGGYRRSSVHGVVIDSQPVAVFGACGGATQPHSNSLLKHGDRYYLAVGSFVVCFSIGPFKHYWALAIDPATCFGVHCCSDSGALISHGELEISRFTESGNILWSTSGADIFSEGFALHAGFAEAIDFNGKVYRFGLSDGRVRA
;
A
#
# COMPACT_ATOMS: atom_id res chain seq x y z
N MET A 1 20.81 11.73 5.56
CA MET A 1 19.51 11.00 5.60
C MET A 1 19.29 10.46 4.20
N GLN A 2 19.04 9.17 4.04
CA GLN A 2 18.76 8.58 2.72
C GLN A 2 17.46 9.15 2.17
N SER A 3 17.47 9.59 0.90
CA SER A 3 16.25 9.98 0.19
C SER A 3 15.59 8.75 -0.41
N ILE A 4 14.27 8.70 -0.37
CA ILE A 4 13.47 7.68 -1.04
C ILE A 4 12.40 8.34 -1.88
N GLU A 5 12.23 7.86 -3.10
CA GLU A 5 11.24 8.33 -4.06
C GLU A 5 10.53 7.13 -4.66
N ILE A 6 9.21 7.24 -4.83
CA ILE A 6 8.40 6.24 -5.53
C ILE A 6 8.01 6.82 -6.89
N LEU A 7 8.36 6.09 -7.94
CA LEU A 7 8.07 6.47 -9.32
C LEU A 7 6.95 5.61 -9.90
N ASP A 8 6.13 6.24 -10.73
CA ASP A 8 5.20 5.50 -11.59
C ASP A 8 5.96 4.99 -12.83
N GLU A 9 5.89 3.68 -13.07
CA GLU A 9 6.60 3.01 -14.15
C GLU A 9 5.63 2.22 -15.07
N PRO A 10 4.64 2.89 -15.69
CA PRO A 10 3.55 2.21 -16.39
C PRO A 10 4.01 1.43 -17.63
N THR A 11 5.20 1.75 -18.17
CA THR A 11 5.77 1.10 -19.36
C THR A 11 6.85 0.09 -19.03
N TYR A 12 7.13 -0.15 -17.72
CA TYR A 12 8.17 -1.07 -17.30
C TYR A 12 7.84 -2.51 -17.69
N THR A 13 8.82 -3.18 -18.31
CA THR A 13 8.72 -4.59 -18.69
C THR A 13 9.62 -5.43 -17.79
N PHE A 14 9.01 -6.30 -16.99
CA PHE A 14 9.73 -7.21 -16.08
C PHE A 14 10.61 -8.18 -16.85
N ALA A 15 11.79 -8.47 -16.29
CA ALA A 15 12.81 -9.35 -16.89
C ALA A 15 13.31 -8.89 -18.27
N SER A 16 13.21 -7.61 -18.60
CA SER A 16 13.70 -7.03 -19.86
C SER A 16 14.88 -6.10 -19.62
N SER A 17 15.84 -6.13 -20.54
CA SER A 17 16.96 -5.19 -20.55
C SER A 17 16.64 -3.83 -21.20
N ASP A 18 15.46 -3.68 -21.82
CA ASP A 18 15.12 -2.54 -22.67
C ASP A 18 14.44 -1.39 -21.91
N ASN A 19 14.31 -1.51 -20.58
CA ASN A 19 13.74 -0.46 -19.74
C ASN A 19 14.69 0.75 -19.64
N LEU A 20 14.11 1.96 -19.61
CA LEU A 20 14.86 3.20 -19.37
C LEU A 20 15.56 3.21 -18.01
N ARG A 21 14.89 2.69 -16.97
CA ARG A 21 15.49 2.41 -15.66
C ARG A 21 15.62 0.91 -15.46
N ARG A 22 16.71 0.52 -14.85
CA ARG A 22 16.94 -0.87 -14.45
C ARG A 22 16.96 -0.94 -12.94
N TYR A 23 16.12 -1.77 -12.38
CA TYR A 23 16.03 -2.01 -10.95
C TYR A 23 16.78 -3.29 -10.59
N SER A 24 17.51 -3.24 -9.47
CA SER A 24 18.28 -4.41 -8.99
C SER A 24 17.38 -5.53 -8.47
N PHE A 25 16.17 -5.15 -8.02
CA PHE A 25 15.16 -6.09 -7.53
C PHE A 25 13.86 -5.86 -8.29
N GLU A 26 13.29 -6.94 -8.82
CA GLU A 26 12.00 -6.94 -9.51
C GLU A 26 11.04 -7.92 -8.82
N LEU A 27 9.82 -7.50 -8.55
CA LEU A 27 8.77 -8.37 -8.03
C LEU A 27 7.45 -8.12 -8.76
N ASP A 28 7.03 -9.12 -9.53
CA ASP A 28 5.74 -9.13 -10.21
C ASP A 28 4.71 -9.88 -9.36
N LEU A 29 3.76 -9.13 -8.80
CA LEU A 29 2.67 -9.64 -7.96
C LEU A 29 1.38 -9.85 -8.75
N SER A 30 1.40 -9.68 -10.07
CA SER A 30 0.19 -9.76 -10.90
C SER A 30 -0.37 -11.18 -11.04
N GLY A 31 0.42 -12.21 -10.71
CA GLY A 31 0.01 -13.60 -10.86
C GLY A 31 -0.28 -14.00 -12.30
N GLY A 32 0.33 -13.33 -13.28
CA GLY A 32 0.10 -13.54 -14.72
C GLY A 32 -1.04 -12.70 -15.31
N TYR A 33 -1.76 -11.93 -14.50
CA TYR A 33 -2.75 -10.97 -14.98
C TYR A 33 -2.09 -9.68 -15.49
N ARG A 34 -2.86 -8.84 -16.15
CA ARG A 34 -2.39 -7.52 -16.59
C ARG A 34 -2.05 -6.67 -15.36
N ARG A 35 -0.84 -6.13 -15.35
CA ARG A 35 -0.42 -5.17 -14.33
C ARG A 35 -1.16 -3.85 -14.54
N SER A 36 -1.76 -3.35 -13.48
CA SER A 36 -2.46 -2.06 -13.47
C SER A 36 -1.64 -0.97 -12.81
N SER A 37 -0.72 -1.35 -11.92
CA SER A 37 0.18 -0.44 -11.22
C SER A 37 1.59 -1.00 -11.21
N VAL A 38 2.58 -0.17 -11.53
CA VAL A 38 4.00 -0.52 -11.43
C VAL A 38 4.72 0.63 -10.75
N HIS A 39 5.28 0.37 -9.57
CA HIS A 39 5.95 1.37 -8.75
C HIS A 39 7.43 1.05 -8.59
N GLY A 40 8.29 1.99 -8.98
CA GLY A 40 9.73 1.92 -8.79
C GLY A 40 10.17 2.62 -7.51
N VAL A 41 11.06 2.00 -6.77
CA VAL A 41 11.70 2.54 -5.56
C VAL A 41 13.10 3.04 -5.92
N VAL A 42 13.33 4.33 -5.74
CA VAL A 42 14.62 4.99 -5.97
C VAL A 42 15.15 5.48 -4.63
N ILE A 43 16.39 5.11 -4.32
CA ILE A 43 17.08 5.49 -3.08
C ILE A 43 18.35 6.25 -3.45
N ASP A 44 18.49 7.49 -2.93
CA ASP A 44 19.62 8.38 -3.23
C ASP A 44 19.89 8.46 -4.75
N SER A 45 18.83 8.63 -5.54
CA SER A 45 18.84 8.70 -7.02
C SER A 45 19.24 7.39 -7.72
N GLN A 46 19.33 6.27 -7.00
CA GLN A 46 19.60 4.95 -7.59
C GLN A 46 18.32 4.11 -7.64
N PRO A 47 17.94 3.56 -8.82
CA PRO A 47 16.84 2.62 -8.95
C PRO A 47 17.19 1.31 -8.22
N VAL A 48 16.39 0.94 -7.22
CA VAL A 48 16.70 -0.21 -6.34
C VAL A 48 15.69 -1.35 -6.53
N ALA A 49 14.41 -1.05 -6.48
CA ALA A 49 13.38 -2.07 -6.57
C ALA A 49 12.19 -1.61 -7.42
N VAL A 50 11.52 -2.54 -8.08
CA VAL A 50 10.27 -2.28 -8.80
C VAL A 50 9.25 -3.36 -8.47
N PHE A 51 8.03 -2.93 -8.22
CA PHE A 51 6.90 -3.78 -7.86
C PHE A 51 5.76 -3.56 -8.86
N GLY A 52 5.27 -4.65 -9.45
CA GLY A 52 4.11 -4.63 -10.32
C GLY A 52 2.96 -5.44 -9.73
N ALA A 53 1.74 -4.91 -9.81
CA ALA A 53 0.56 -5.58 -9.29
C ALA A 53 -0.65 -5.38 -10.20
N CYS A 54 -1.63 -6.28 -10.04
CA CYS A 54 -2.96 -6.14 -10.60
C CYS A 54 -3.90 -5.42 -9.61
N GLY A 55 -5.16 -5.25 -9.98
CA GLY A 55 -6.18 -4.50 -9.25
C GLY A 55 -6.49 -3.19 -9.94
N GLY A 56 -6.91 -2.17 -9.22
CA GLY A 56 -7.10 -0.83 -9.75
C GLY A 56 -5.77 -0.15 -10.09
N ALA A 57 -5.81 0.75 -11.07
CA ALA A 57 -4.64 1.54 -11.44
C ALA A 57 -4.42 2.66 -10.42
N THR A 58 -3.25 2.69 -9.81
CA THR A 58 -2.83 3.75 -8.89
C THR A 58 -1.54 4.40 -9.36
N GLN A 59 -1.44 5.71 -9.11
CA GLN A 59 -0.17 6.44 -9.21
C GLN A 59 0.38 6.70 -7.81
N PRO A 60 1.71 6.77 -7.64
CA PRO A 60 2.31 7.13 -6.37
C PRO A 60 1.82 8.50 -5.87
N HIS A 61 1.46 8.58 -4.59
CA HIS A 61 1.04 9.78 -3.90
C HIS A 61 1.52 9.75 -2.44
N SER A 62 1.21 10.77 -1.66
CA SER A 62 1.72 10.93 -0.28
C SER A 62 1.43 9.78 0.67
N ASN A 63 0.34 9.04 0.45
CA ASN A 63 -0.05 7.90 1.29
C ASN A 63 0.34 6.53 0.70
N SER A 64 0.99 6.51 -0.48
CA SER A 64 1.43 5.26 -1.09
C SER A 64 2.56 4.60 -0.31
N LEU A 65 3.43 5.39 0.33
CA LEU A 65 4.57 4.91 1.09
C LEU A 65 4.52 5.39 2.53
N LEU A 66 4.48 4.44 3.45
CA LEU A 66 4.60 4.70 4.89
C LEU A 66 5.96 4.22 5.38
N LYS A 67 6.67 5.07 6.15
CA LYS A 67 7.80 4.65 6.98
C LYS A 67 7.34 4.42 8.41
N HIS A 68 7.62 3.25 8.96
CA HIS A 68 7.40 2.94 10.37
C HIS A 68 8.58 2.13 10.92
N GLY A 69 9.28 2.70 11.90
CA GLY A 69 10.54 2.14 12.38
C GLY A 69 11.62 2.13 11.29
N ASP A 70 12.22 0.97 11.07
CA ASP A 70 13.22 0.71 10.04
C ASP A 70 12.61 0.16 8.73
N ARG A 71 11.29 0.03 8.67
CA ARG A 71 10.55 -0.55 7.54
C ARG A 71 9.76 0.48 6.78
N TYR A 72 9.53 0.13 5.53
CA TYR A 72 8.68 0.86 4.59
C TYR A 72 7.57 -0.06 4.09
N TYR A 73 6.39 0.50 3.98
CA TYR A 73 5.17 -0.17 3.52
C TYR A 73 4.64 0.58 2.31
N LEU A 74 4.68 -0.07 1.15
CA LEU A 74 4.29 0.51 -0.14
C LEU A 74 2.97 -0.10 -0.61
N ALA A 75 1.97 0.75 -0.84
CA ALA A 75 0.76 0.36 -1.53
C ALA A 75 1.01 0.32 -3.05
N VAL A 76 0.71 -0.81 -3.69
CA VAL A 76 0.82 -0.99 -5.14
C VAL A 76 -0.28 -1.94 -5.63
N GLY A 77 -1.16 -1.45 -6.52
CA GLY A 77 -2.35 -2.21 -6.94
C GLY A 77 -3.19 -2.65 -5.74
N SER A 78 -3.45 -3.94 -5.61
CA SER A 78 -4.19 -4.54 -4.49
C SER A 78 -3.30 -4.99 -3.32
N PHE A 79 -2.01 -4.66 -3.35
CA PHE A 79 -1.02 -5.15 -2.38
C PHE A 79 -0.45 -4.05 -1.49
N VAL A 80 0.03 -4.47 -0.33
CA VAL A 80 1.04 -3.78 0.45
C VAL A 80 2.34 -4.59 0.42
N VAL A 81 3.46 -3.92 0.15
CA VAL A 81 4.80 -4.53 0.13
C VAL A 81 5.63 -3.94 1.26
N CYS A 82 6.30 -4.80 2.02
CA CYS A 82 7.18 -4.40 3.12
C CYS A 82 8.66 -4.61 2.77
N PHE A 83 9.46 -3.57 2.98
CA PHE A 83 10.92 -3.61 2.75
C PHE A 83 11.67 -2.65 3.70
N SER A 84 13.01 -2.81 3.76
CA SER A 84 13.95 -1.85 4.36
C SER A 84 14.88 -1.30 3.28
N ILE A 85 15.61 -0.19 3.58
CA ILE A 85 16.48 0.46 2.60
C ILE A 85 17.96 0.57 3.01
N GLY A 86 18.31 0.18 4.18
CA GLY A 86 19.68 0.26 4.63
C GLY A 86 20.24 -1.02 5.28
N PRO A 87 20.58 -2.10 4.54
CA PRO A 87 20.47 -2.32 3.08
C PRO A 87 19.05 -2.60 2.63
N PHE A 88 18.82 -2.51 1.30
CA PHE A 88 17.53 -2.93 0.74
C PHE A 88 17.28 -4.40 1.01
N LYS A 89 16.10 -4.69 1.57
CA LYS A 89 15.62 -6.06 1.80
C LYS A 89 14.10 -6.07 1.69
N HIS A 90 13.59 -6.92 0.79
CA HIS A 90 12.17 -7.25 0.73
C HIS A 90 11.84 -8.28 1.82
N TYR A 91 10.77 -8.04 2.57
CA TYR A 91 10.30 -8.94 3.64
C TYR A 91 9.10 -9.76 3.21
N TRP A 92 8.04 -9.10 2.75
CA TRP A 92 6.79 -9.73 2.33
C TRP A 92 5.97 -8.82 1.42
N ALA A 93 5.04 -9.42 0.69
CA ALA A 93 3.96 -8.75 -0.02
C ALA A 93 2.62 -9.36 0.40
N LEU A 94 1.64 -8.53 0.67
CA LEU A 94 0.34 -8.90 1.20
C LEU A 94 -0.76 -8.38 0.28
N ALA A 95 -1.58 -9.29 -0.28
CA ALA A 95 -2.83 -8.92 -0.92
C ALA A 95 -3.78 -8.44 0.18
N ILE A 96 -4.09 -7.13 0.18
CA ILE A 96 -4.79 -6.48 1.29
C ILE A 96 -6.18 -5.97 0.93
N ASP A 97 -6.45 -5.79 -0.35
CA ASP A 97 -7.75 -5.37 -0.86
C ASP A 97 -8.09 -6.19 -2.10
N PRO A 98 -9.34 -6.63 -2.29
CA PRO A 98 -9.73 -7.35 -3.50
C PRO A 98 -9.63 -6.55 -4.79
N ALA A 99 -9.65 -5.20 -4.70
CA ALA A 99 -9.53 -4.30 -5.84
C ALA A 99 -8.25 -3.46 -5.76
N THR A 100 -8.23 -2.41 -4.92
CA THR A 100 -7.14 -1.43 -4.90
C THR A 100 -6.78 -1.03 -3.47
N CYS A 101 -5.50 -1.04 -3.13
CA CYS A 101 -4.99 -0.39 -1.93
C CYS A 101 -4.62 1.06 -2.26
N PHE A 102 -5.36 2.02 -1.75
CA PHE A 102 -5.10 3.44 -1.97
C PHE A 102 -3.96 3.98 -1.12
N GLY A 103 -3.72 3.40 0.05
CA GLY A 103 -2.65 3.88 0.91
C GLY A 103 -2.47 3.11 2.20
N VAL A 104 -1.37 3.40 2.88
CA VAL A 104 -0.97 2.79 4.14
C VAL A 104 -0.77 3.89 5.18
N HIS A 105 -1.32 3.68 6.36
CA HIS A 105 -1.33 4.64 7.45
C HIS A 105 -0.89 4.00 8.75
N CYS A 106 -0.34 4.81 9.65
CA CYS A 106 0.01 4.39 11.01
C CYS A 106 -0.67 5.30 12.02
N CYS A 107 -1.38 4.72 12.97
CA CYS A 107 -1.92 5.46 14.09
C CYS A 107 -0.79 5.81 15.07
N SER A 108 -0.52 7.10 15.27
CA SER A 108 0.56 7.60 16.13
C SER A 108 0.46 7.09 17.57
N ASP A 109 -0.76 6.97 18.09
CA ASP A 109 -1.00 6.63 19.49
C ASP A 109 -0.81 5.14 19.78
N SER A 110 -1.17 4.27 18.83
CA SER A 110 -1.15 2.81 19.03
C SER A 110 -0.11 2.08 18.18
N GLY A 111 0.50 2.75 17.20
CA GLY A 111 1.36 2.11 16.21
C GLY A 111 0.61 1.17 15.26
N ALA A 112 -0.73 1.21 15.24
CA ALA A 112 -1.53 0.34 14.40
C ALA A 112 -1.33 0.69 12.91
N LEU A 113 -1.00 -0.32 12.11
CA LEU A 113 -0.88 -0.22 10.65
C LEU A 113 -2.24 -0.49 10.02
N ILE A 114 -2.72 0.48 9.24
CA ILE A 114 -4.04 0.43 8.59
C ILE A 114 -3.87 0.65 7.09
N SER A 115 -4.49 -0.18 6.28
CA SER A 115 -4.64 0.06 4.85
C SER A 115 -5.99 0.72 4.56
N HIS A 116 -5.96 1.74 3.72
CA HIS A 116 -7.13 2.30 3.06
C HIS A 116 -7.25 1.65 1.70
N GLY A 117 -8.16 0.71 1.57
CA GLY A 117 -8.48 0.05 0.31
C GLY A 117 -9.76 0.57 -0.31
N GLU A 118 -9.98 0.21 -1.56
CA GLU A 118 -11.20 0.54 -2.31
C GLU A 118 -12.42 -0.17 -1.72
N LEU A 119 -12.28 -1.45 -1.40
CA LEU A 119 -13.35 -2.29 -0.86
C LEU A 119 -13.24 -2.54 0.63
N GLU A 120 -12.04 -2.50 1.19
CA GLU A 120 -11.78 -2.89 2.57
C GLU A 120 -10.87 -1.90 3.30
N ILE A 121 -11.19 -1.64 4.56
CA ILE A 121 -10.26 -1.05 5.52
C ILE A 121 -9.72 -2.21 6.35
N SER A 122 -8.41 -2.35 6.42
CA SER A 122 -7.78 -3.49 7.09
C SER A 122 -6.70 -3.05 8.07
N ARG A 123 -6.62 -3.73 9.20
CA ARG A 123 -5.48 -3.64 10.12
C ARG A 123 -4.58 -4.85 9.92
N PHE A 124 -3.29 -4.59 9.82
CA PHE A 124 -2.28 -5.64 9.65
C PHE A 124 -1.09 -5.43 10.58
N THR A 125 -0.28 -6.48 10.74
CA THR A 125 0.92 -6.48 11.58
C THR A 125 2.16 -6.13 10.75
N GLU A 126 3.24 -5.75 11.41
CA GLU A 126 4.56 -5.55 10.79
C GLU A 126 5.10 -6.83 10.10
N SER A 127 4.60 -8.00 10.49
CA SER A 127 4.94 -9.29 9.87
C SER A 127 4.04 -9.68 8.69
N GLY A 128 3.08 -8.83 8.28
CA GLY A 128 2.23 -9.06 7.13
C GLY A 128 1.03 -9.97 7.37
N ASN A 129 0.49 -9.99 8.60
CA ASN A 129 -0.73 -10.71 8.93
C ASN A 129 -1.90 -9.75 9.09
N ILE A 130 -3.02 -10.03 8.45
CA ILE A 130 -4.26 -9.27 8.63
C ILE A 130 -4.87 -9.64 9.99
N LEU A 131 -5.12 -8.63 10.82
CA LEU A 131 -5.78 -8.78 12.11
C LEU A 131 -7.30 -8.69 11.97
N TRP A 132 -7.76 -7.77 11.16
CA TRP A 132 -9.15 -7.64 10.74
C TRP A 132 -9.23 -6.91 9.40
N SER A 133 -10.30 -7.16 8.66
CA SER A 133 -10.66 -6.47 7.43
C SER A 133 -12.16 -6.21 7.45
N THR A 134 -12.59 -5.06 7.00
CA THR A 134 -14.00 -4.67 7.02
C THR A 134 -14.36 -3.85 5.81
N SER A 135 -15.55 -4.09 5.26
CA SER A 135 -16.10 -3.39 4.10
C SER A 135 -17.26 -2.50 4.48
N GLY A 136 -17.60 -1.57 3.58
CA GLY A 136 -18.82 -0.74 3.66
C GLY A 136 -19.94 -1.26 2.77
N ALA A 137 -20.93 -0.42 2.53
CA ALA A 137 -21.99 -0.69 1.57
C ALA A 137 -21.56 -0.39 0.12
N ASP A 138 -20.53 0.43 -0.06
CA ASP A 138 -19.97 0.83 -1.33
C ASP A 138 -18.45 1.04 -1.19
N ILE A 139 -17.77 1.36 -2.31
CA ILE A 139 -16.32 1.60 -2.36
C ILE A 139 -15.91 2.82 -1.53
N PHE A 140 -14.77 2.77 -0.84
CA PHE A 140 -14.24 3.86 -0.03
C PHE A 140 -13.41 4.85 -0.85
N SER A 141 -14.07 5.63 -1.71
CA SER A 141 -13.40 6.53 -2.67
C SER A 141 -13.34 7.99 -2.24
N GLU A 142 -14.11 8.42 -1.22
CA GLU A 142 -14.33 9.85 -0.96
C GLU A 142 -13.47 10.43 0.16
N GLY A 143 -12.92 9.60 1.04
CA GLY A 143 -12.05 10.11 2.11
C GLY A 143 -11.61 9.06 3.11
N PHE A 144 -10.48 9.33 3.75
CA PHE A 144 -9.93 8.51 4.81
C PHE A 144 -9.16 9.36 5.83
N ALA A 145 -9.37 9.07 7.11
CA ALA A 145 -8.61 9.68 8.20
C ALA A 145 -8.43 8.71 9.37
N LEU A 146 -7.25 8.76 10.02
CA LEU A 146 -7.02 8.06 11.28
C LEU A 146 -7.22 9.00 12.46
N HIS A 147 -7.92 8.50 13.47
CA HIS A 147 -8.15 9.15 14.76
C HIS A 147 -7.66 8.25 15.90
N ALA A 148 -7.56 8.81 17.10
CA ALA A 148 -7.29 8.02 18.29
C ALA A 148 -8.41 6.96 18.46
N GLY A 149 -8.08 5.69 18.29
CA GLY A 149 -8.98 4.55 18.50
C GLY A 149 -9.88 4.14 17.34
N PHE A 150 -9.98 4.91 16.25
CA PHE A 150 -10.78 4.52 15.08
C PHE A 150 -10.21 5.04 13.75
N ALA A 151 -10.53 4.34 12.67
CA ALA A 151 -10.34 4.78 11.30
C ALA A 151 -11.68 5.28 10.74
N GLU A 152 -11.66 6.46 10.10
CA GLU A 152 -12.82 7.02 9.41
C GLU A 152 -12.62 6.86 7.90
N ALA A 153 -13.61 6.28 7.22
CA ALA A 153 -13.64 6.14 5.77
C ALA A 153 -14.99 6.63 5.23
N ILE A 154 -14.96 7.19 4.03
CA ILE A 154 -16.16 7.73 3.36
C ILE A 154 -16.34 6.98 2.04
N ASP A 155 -17.52 6.39 1.85
CA ASP A 155 -17.83 5.67 0.64
C ASP A 155 -18.27 6.61 -0.51
N PHE A 156 -18.40 6.02 -1.71
CA PHE A 156 -18.78 6.73 -2.94
C PHE A 156 -20.12 7.50 -2.81
N ASN A 157 -21.02 7.06 -1.95
CA ASN A 157 -22.29 7.72 -1.68
C ASN A 157 -22.21 8.79 -0.57
N GLY A 158 -21.01 9.04 -0.03
CA GLY A 158 -20.77 10.00 1.04
C GLY A 158 -21.12 9.49 2.43
N LYS A 159 -21.40 8.19 2.61
CA LYS A 159 -21.63 7.60 3.91
C LYS A 159 -20.32 7.46 4.69
N VAL A 160 -20.33 7.97 5.92
CA VAL A 160 -19.18 7.94 6.82
C VAL A 160 -19.25 6.68 7.69
N TYR A 161 -18.11 5.97 7.72
CA TYR A 161 -17.89 4.81 8.59
C TYR A 161 -16.78 5.11 9.58
N ARG A 162 -16.93 4.67 10.82
CA ARG A 162 -15.91 4.73 11.86
C ARG A 162 -15.64 3.32 12.36
N PHE A 163 -14.48 2.80 12.03
CA PHE A 163 -14.08 1.44 12.37
C PHE A 163 -13.13 1.47 13.56
N GLY A 164 -13.46 0.76 14.65
CA GLY A 164 -12.60 0.65 15.81
C GLY A 164 -11.25 0.00 15.45
N LEU A 165 -10.13 0.61 15.85
CA LEU A 165 -8.80 0.10 15.51
C LEU A 165 -8.52 -1.28 16.13
N SER A 166 -9.14 -1.60 17.26
CA SER A 166 -8.94 -2.87 17.95
C SER A 166 -9.59 -4.07 17.25
N ASP A 167 -10.76 -3.87 16.64
CA ASP A 167 -11.62 -4.97 16.19
C ASP A 167 -12.28 -4.77 14.80
N GLY A 168 -12.07 -3.62 14.16
CA GLY A 168 -12.66 -3.28 12.87
C GLY A 168 -14.18 -3.09 12.88
N ARG A 169 -14.81 -3.04 14.04
CA ARG A 169 -16.27 -2.87 14.13
C ARG A 169 -16.67 -1.43 13.94
N VAL A 170 -17.81 -1.24 13.28
CA VAL A 170 -18.40 0.09 13.13
C VAL A 170 -18.77 0.66 14.51
N ARG A 171 -18.33 1.88 14.75
CA ARG A 171 -18.67 2.67 15.95
C ARG A 171 -19.79 3.63 15.61
N ALA A 172 -20.63 3.88 16.59
CA ALA A 172 -21.71 4.86 16.47
C ALA A 172 -21.17 6.30 16.44
#